data_75a83bf4dd26bb3946abe2acbb75e969
#
_entry.id   75a83bf4dd26bb3946abe2acbb75e969
#
_cell.length_a   1.000
_cell.length_b   1.000
_cell.length_c   1.000
_cell.angle_alpha   90.00
_cell.angle_beta   90.00
_cell.angle_gamma   90.00
#
_symmetry.space_group_name_H-M   'P 1'
#
loop_
_entity.id
_entity.type
_entity.pdbx_description
1 polymer ?
#
loop_
_entity_poly.entity_id
_entity_poly.type
_entity_poly.pdbx_seq_one_letter_code
_entity_poly.pdbx_strand_id
1 'polypeptide(L)' 'MNTDALLSLARTACPVWELCEGDLDQWVMRTEAGVNLSCRRSTGAWFRHMPWRGWESISADEAAELLKA' A
#
# COMPACT_ATOMS: atom_id res chain seq x y z
N MET A 1 13.68 -0.04 -3.39
CA MET A 1 12.72 0.61 -4.31
C MET A 1 12.24 1.91 -3.73
N ASN A 2 12.10 2.94 -4.54
CA ASN A 2 11.51 4.18 -4.08
C ASN A 2 9.98 4.09 -4.12
N THR A 3 9.32 5.11 -3.56
CA THR A 3 7.86 5.14 -3.47
C THR A 3 7.17 5.02 -4.82
N ASP A 4 7.64 5.75 -5.83
CA ASP A 4 7.01 5.70 -7.16
C ASP A 4 7.15 4.31 -7.80
N ALA A 5 8.29 3.66 -7.63
CA ALA A 5 8.50 2.30 -8.14
C ALA A 5 7.58 1.30 -7.42
N LEU A 6 7.41 1.43 -6.11
CA LEU A 6 6.50 0.58 -5.35
C LEU A 6 5.04 0.81 -5.75
N LEU A 7 4.65 2.06 -5.97
CA LEU A 7 3.29 2.37 -6.42
C LEU A 7 3.03 1.81 -7.82
N SER A 8 4.01 1.87 -8.71
CA SER A 8 3.90 1.26 -10.04
C SER A 8 3.74 -0.25 -9.95
N LEU A 9 4.52 -0.89 -9.07
CA LEU A 9 4.40 -2.33 -8.83
C LEU A 9 3.01 -2.67 -8.29
N ALA A 10 2.49 -1.88 -7.34
CA ALA A 10 1.18 -2.10 -6.75
C ALA A 10 0.06 -2.02 -7.79
N ARG A 11 0.15 -1.09 -8.74
CA ARG A 11 -0.86 -0.94 -9.78
C ARG A 11 -0.98 -2.17 -10.68
N THR A 12 0.11 -2.90 -10.88
CA THR A 12 0.09 -4.13 -11.67
C THR A 12 -0.20 -5.36 -10.82
N ALA A 13 0.25 -5.36 -9.57
CA ALA A 13 0.15 -6.52 -8.68
C ALA A 13 -1.17 -6.60 -7.91
N CYS A 14 -1.85 -5.46 -7.69
CA CYS A 14 -3.05 -5.43 -6.85
C CYS A 14 -4.31 -5.38 -7.69
N PRO A 15 -5.26 -6.31 -7.48
CA PRO A 15 -6.55 -6.27 -8.18
C PRO A 15 -7.43 -5.09 -7.74
N VAL A 16 -7.20 -4.55 -6.55
CA VAL A 16 -7.90 -3.37 -6.06
C VAL A 16 -6.87 -2.26 -5.85
N TRP A 17 -7.14 -1.11 -6.45
CA TRP A 17 -6.28 0.06 -6.38
C TRP A 17 -7.14 1.31 -6.51
N GLU A 18 -7.11 2.16 -5.51
CA GLU A 18 -7.89 3.39 -5.54
C GLU A 18 -7.27 4.49 -4.68
N LEU A 19 -7.63 5.72 -5.03
CA LEU A 19 -7.29 6.87 -4.24
C LEU A 19 -8.30 6.97 -3.10
N CYS A 20 -7.83 7.26 -1.89
CA CYS A 20 -8.71 7.37 -0.73
C CYS A 20 -9.63 8.58 -0.89
N GLU A 21 -10.93 8.38 -0.72
CA GLU A 21 -11.90 9.46 -0.80
C GLU A 21 -11.60 10.50 0.28
N GLY A 22 -11.52 11.76 -0.15
CA GLY A 22 -11.26 12.87 0.77
C GLY A 22 -9.79 13.12 1.06
N ASP A 23 -8.87 12.25 0.61
CA ASP A 23 -7.44 12.44 0.79
C ASP A 23 -6.70 11.98 -0.47
N LEU A 24 -6.43 12.91 -1.37
CA LEU A 24 -5.83 12.62 -2.68
C LEU A 24 -4.37 12.17 -2.60
N ASP A 25 -3.76 12.21 -1.42
CA ASP A 25 -2.39 11.76 -1.21
C ASP A 25 -2.33 10.32 -0.70
N GLN A 26 -3.45 9.76 -0.28
CA GLN A 26 -3.52 8.43 0.31
C GLN A 26 -4.04 7.42 -0.71
N TRP A 27 -3.20 6.44 -1.03
CA TRP A 27 -3.56 5.34 -1.92
C TRP A 27 -3.88 4.11 -1.09
N VAL A 28 -4.94 3.41 -1.45
CA VAL A 28 -5.36 2.16 -0.79
C VAL A 28 -5.39 1.06 -1.84
N MET A 29 -4.85 -0.09 -1.48
CA MET A 29 -4.76 -1.22 -2.41
C MET A 29 -4.91 -2.55 -1.67
N ARG A 30 -5.32 -3.58 -2.42
CA ARG A 30 -5.42 -4.94 -1.90
C ARG A 30 -4.64 -5.87 -2.82
N THR A 31 -3.78 -6.69 -2.24
CA THR A 31 -2.98 -7.66 -3.00
C THR A 31 -3.85 -8.88 -3.38
N GLU A 32 -3.34 -9.71 -4.28
CA GLU A 32 -3.97 -10.98 -4.64
C GLU A 32 -4.18 -11.89 -3.42
N ALA A 33 -3.26 -11.81 -2.45
CA ALA A 33 -3.35 -12.58 -1.23
C ALA A 33 -4.36 -12.02 -0.23
N GLY A 34 -5.00 -10.89 -0.54
CA GLY A 34 -6.01 -10.28 0.33
C GLY A 34 -5.45 -9.35 1.38
N VAL A 35 -4.19 -8.95 1.26
CA VAL A 35 -3.58 -8.00 2.20
C VAL A 35 -3.95 -6.57 1.80
N ASN A 36 -4.48 -5.80 2.75
CA ASN A 36 -4.81 -4.40 2.53
C ASN A 36 -3.61 -3.53 2.92
N LEU A 37 -3.18 -2.71 1.97
CA LEU A 37 -2.05 -1.79 2.13
C LEU A 37 -2.50 -0.38 1.82
N SER A 38 -1.82 0.59 2.39
CA SER A 38 -1.97 1.97 1.96
C SER A 38 -0.62 2.68 1.94
N CYS A 39 -0.56 3.75 1.15
CA CYS A 39 0.65 4.53 0.99
C CYS A 39 0.29 6.01 0.96
N ARG A 40 1.00 6.81 1.75
CA ARG A 40 0.94 8.25 1.64
C ARG A 40 2.05 8.70 0.71
N ARG A 41 1.67 9.12 -0.49
CA ARG A 41 2.62 9.39 -1.56
C ARG A 41 3.62 10.50 -1.23
N SER A 42 3.15 11.57 -0.61
CA SER A 42 4.00 12.73 -0.31
C SER A 42 5.12 12.42 0.67
N THR A 43 4.90 11.48 1.59
CA THR A 43 5.89 11.12 2.60
C THR A 43 6.59 9.79 2.32
N GLY A 44 6.03 8.98 1.43
CA GLY A 44 6.52 7.62 1.16
C GLY A 44 6.20 6.64 2.28
N ALA A 45 5.31 6.98 3.19
CA ALA A 45 4.93 6.11 4.30
C ALA A 45 4.00 4.99 3.83
N TRP A 46 4.26 3.78 4.31
CA TRP A 46 3.45 2.61 4.01
C TRP A 46 2.77 2.10 5.26
N PHE A 47 1.57 1.52 5.07
CA PHE A 47 0.75 1.00 6.16
C PHE A 47 0.11 -0.30 5.73
N ARG A 48 -0.09 -1.19 6.69
CA ARG A 48 -0.82 -2.44 6.50
C ARG A 48 -2.03 -2.45 7.42
N HIS A 49 -3.19 -2.84 6.92
CA HIS A 49 -4.38 -2.99 7.76
C HIS A 49 -4.31 -4.32 8.49
N MET A 50 -4.33 -4.25 9.82
CA MET A 50 -4.32 -5.43 10.69
C MET A 50 -5.68 -5.62 11.31
N PRO A 51 -6.21 -6.85 11.33
CA PRO A 51 -7.46 -7.14 12.05
C PRO A 51 -7.33 -6.69 13.50
N TRP A 52 -8.35 -6.03 14.01
CA TRP A 52 -8.45 -5.56 15.39
C TRP A 52 -7.55 -4.38 15.76
N ARG A 53 -6.56 -4.04 14.93
CA ARG A 53 -5.61 -2.96 15.22
C ARG A 53 -5.71 -1.78 14.25
N GLY A 54 -6.39 -1.97 13.11
CA GLY A 54 -6.45 -0.95 12.07
C GLY A 54 -5.14 -0.84 11.29
N TRP A 55 -4.81 0.36 10.86
CA TRP A 55 -3.63 0.61 10.03
C TRP A 55 -2.36 0.70 10.88
N GLU A 56 -1.37 -0.13 10.56
CA GLU A 56 -0.06 -0.10 11.21
C GLU A 56 1.01 0.30 10.20
N SER A 57 1.96 1.11 10.66
CA SER A 57 3.10 1.54 9.85
C SER A 57 4.01 0.35 9.56
N ILE A 58 4.43 0.23 8.30
CA ILE A 58 5.39 -0.79 7.87
C ILE A 58 6.51 -0.12 7.07
N SER A 59 7.62 -0.83 6.89
CA SER A 59 8.73 -0.33 6.08
C SER A 59 8.43 -0.49 4.59
N ALA A 60 9.14 0.26 3.76
CA ALA A 60 9.06 0.11 2.31
C ALA A 60 9.50 -1.29 1.87
N ASP A 61 10.49 -1.88 2.54
CA ASP A 61 10.95 -3.22 2.23
C ASP A 61 9.86 -4.26 2.52
N GLU A 62 9.17 -4.12 3.63
CA GLU A 62 8.06 -5.01 3.97
C GLU A 62 6.91 -4.85 2.97
N ALA A 63 6.60 -3.61 2.57
CA ALA A 63 5.58 -3.37 1.55
C ALA A 63 5.96 -4.03 0.22
N ALA A 64 7.22 -3.93 -0.18
CA ALA A 64 7.72 -4.56 -1.41
C ALA A 64 7.54 -6.09 -1.35
N GLU A 65 7.84 -6.70 -0.22
CA GLU A 65 7.66 -8.14 -0.03
C GLU A 65 6.19 -8.56 -0.15
N LEU A 66 5.30 -7.79 0.46
CA LEU A 66 3.86 -8.09 0.40
C LEU A 66 3.30 -7.90 -1.01
N LEU A 67 3.82 -6.94 -1.76
CA LEU A 67 3.39 -6.70 -3.14
C LEU A 67 3.89 -7.78 -4.11
N LYS A 68 5.00 -8.42 -3.79
CA LYS A 68 5.59 -9.47 -4.63
C LYS A 68 5.06 -10.87 -4.29
N ALA A 69 4.41 -11.00 -3.17
CA ALA A 69 3.93 -12.30 -2.70
C ALA A 69 2.82 -12.89 -3.58
#